data_3310acf9d0acfd5d4e3b14e423772ab1
#
_entry.id   3310acf9d0acfd5d4e3b14e423772ab1
#
_cell.length_a   1.000
_cell.length_b   1.000
_cell.length_c   1.000
_cell.angle_alpha   90.00
_cell.angle_beta   90.00
_cell.angle_gamma   90.00
#
_symmetry.space_group_name_H-M   'P 1'
#
loop_
_entity.id
_entity.type
_entity.pdbx_description
1 polymer ?
#
loop_
_entity_poly.entity_id
_entity_poly.type
_entity_poly.pdbx_seq_one_letter_code
_entity_poly.pdbx_strand_id
1 'polypeptide(L)'
;MSIISSLTPTQISALTTTQIKDLTTGDMKALSDKQINAMTSTQIAAIETQDLVILSGKQIGAFNPNQFTYGLTTTQIQAINKAQATGLTAAQLKDMNSGDLSSLSADALGALSAKQIQGLNSTNIESLTTAQAAVLSYQQIAAISIDAVKGFETEDLAQISTAAIKGLTAAQLGALNSEQFSSLDSSQVQALSAKQIQALGTDVIKNLTTSDMKEFSATQVAALSSAQLKELSSGQLSALSTDALGALSAKQIQGLDATNLSTDTISALTAKQIAALTTTQLSGMNSSQIGAISTSGIASLTAAQIKGLSSANVEALTSDQAKILSAKQLAGLGTDAVKGFETADLAKIDAAAIKGLTAAQLGALGSAQFNSLDSSQVQALSAKQIQALGTDVIKNLTTSDMKEFSATQVAALSSAQLETLTSDKLDALSTDALGALSAKQIQGLDAAN
;
A
#
# COMPACT_ATOMS: atom_id res chain seq x y z
N MET A 1 51.56 48.22 -10.23
CA MET A 1 51.13 47.34 -9.13
C MET A 1 50.10 48.09 -8.32
N SER A 2 49.02 47.44 -7.96
CA SER A 2 48.00 48.05 -7.11
C SER A 2 48.58 48.35 -5.72
N ILE A 3 48.37 49.58 -5.22
CA ILE A 3 48.83 49.99 -3.88
C ILE A 3 48.17 49.07 -2.81
N ILE A 4 46.97 48.58 -3.07
CA ILE A 4 46.18 47.72 -2.17
C ILE A 4 46.95 46.44 -1.81
N SER A 5 47.69 45.83 -2.75
CA SER A 5 48.45 44.59 -2.49
C SER A 5 49.58 44.77 -1.45
N SER A 6 50.01 46.01 -1.20
CA SER A 6 51.05 46.32 -0.19
C SER A 6 50.50 46.66 1.20
N LEU A 7 49.16 46.85 1.35
CA LEU A 7 48.53 47.15 2.62
C LEU A 7 48.42 45.91 3.50
N THR A 8 48.64 46.08 4.79
CA THR A 8 48.37 45.02 5.77
C THR A 8 46.86 44.85 6.01
N PRO A 9 46.39 43.69 6.48
CA PRO A 9 45.00 43.51 6.86
C PRO A 9 44.43 44.58 7.80
N THR A 10 45.26 45.05 8.76
CA THR A 10 44.88 46.14 9.68
C THR A 10 44.71 47.47 8.99
N GLN A 11 45.54 47.76 7.98
CA GLN A 11 45.39 48.97 7.17
C GLN A 11 44.14 48.90 6.27
N ILE A 12 43.81 47.75 5.75
CA ILE A 12 42.54 47.55 4.99
C ILE A 12 41.32 47.79 5.90
N SER A 13 41.30 47.26 7.12
CA SER A 13 40.18 47.48 8.05
C SER A 13 40.03 48.92 8.52
N ALA A 14 41.09 49.75 8.35
CA ALA A 14 41.07 51.18 8.69
C ALA A 14 40.63 52.09 7.51
N LEU A 15 40.43 51.54 6.33
CA LEU A 15 39.92 52.31 5.17
C LEU A 15 38.48 52.78 5.43
N THR A 16 38.16 54.00 4.97
CA THR A 16 36.78 54.50 5.01
C THR A 16 35.95 53.83 3.92
N THR A 17 34.63 53.85 4.08
CA THR A 17 33.67 53.32 3.05
C THR A 17 33.83 54.08 1.72
N THR A 18 34.17 55.36 1.74
CA THR A 18 34.49 56.15 0.52
C THR A 18 35.73 55.58 -0.18
N GLN A 19 36.81 55.31 0.58
CA GLN A 19 38.03 54.73 0.00
C GLN A 19 37.79 53.30 -0.54
N ILE A 20 36.87 52.54 0.05
CA ILE A 20 36.47 51.23 -0.50
C ILE A 20 35.73 51.38 -1.82
N LYS A 21 34.82 52.37 -1.94
CA LYS A 21 34.10 52.66 -3.21
C LYS A 21 35.03 53.15 -4.31
N ASP A 22 36.08 53.85 -3.95
CA ASP A 22 37.07 54.40 -4.90
C ASP A 22 38.11 53.36 -5.37
N LEU A 23 38.04 52.11 -4.85
CA LEU A 23 38.91 51.02 -5.32
C LEU A 23 38.59 50.68 -6.78
N THR A 24 39.61 50.55 -7.56
CA THR A 24 39.46 50.12 -8.96
C THR A 24 39.23 48.62 -9.04
N THR A 25 38.68 48.14 -10.15
CA THR A 25 38.55 46.71 -10.46
C THR A 25 39.89 45.97 -10.36
N GLY A 26 41.00 46.62 -10.66
CA GLY A 26 42.35 46.08 -10.50
C GLY A 26 42.76 45.92 -9.04
N ASP A 27 42.36 46.88 -8.20
CA ASP A 27 42.59 46.84 -6.74
C ASP A 27 41.77 45.71 -6.10
N MET A 28 40.51 45.58 -6.47
CA MET A 28 39.63 44.50 -5.98
C MET A 28 40.18 43.11 -6.33
N LYS A 29 40.64 42.89 -7.53
CA LYS A 29 41.31 41.64 -7.94
C LYS A 29 42.59 41.35 -7.15
N ALA A 30 43.30 42.41 -6.73
CA ALA A 30 44.59 42.28 -6.02
C ALA A 30 44.44 42.01 -4.51
N LEU A 31 43.22 42.12 -3.94
CA LEU A 31 42.94 41.80 -2.53
C LEU A 31 43.24 40.33 -2.23
N SER A 32 44.08 40.12 -1.22
CA SER A 32 44.31 38.77 -0.67
C SER A 32 43.17 38.31 0.24
N ASP A 33 43.04 36.99 0.44
CA ASP A 33 42.04 36.38 1.33
C ASP A 33 42.14 36.99 2.76
N LYS A 34 43.35 37.27 3.25
CA LYS A 34 43.56 37.87 4.58
C LYS A 34 43.07 39.32 4.66
N GLN A 35 43.27 40.07 3.60
CA GLN A 35 42.77 41.45 3.52
C GLN A 35 41.25 41.51 3.45
N ILE A 36 40.63 40.65 2.65
CA ILE A 36 39.17 40.51 2.57
C ILE A 36 38.60 40.13 3.93
N ASN A 37 39.18 39.12 4.59
CA ASN A 37 38.72 38.67 5.90
C ASN A 37 38.84 39.76 6.99
N ALA A 38 39.75 40.72 6.83
CA ALA A 38 39.94 41.84 7.76
C ALA A 38 38.97 43.02 7.53
N MET A 39 38.28 43.09 6.40
CA MET A 39 37.29 44.14 6.14
C MET A 39 36.14 44.09 7.15
N THR A 40 35.59 45.26 7.46
CA THR A 40 34.39 45.36 8.28
C THR A 40 33.11 45.11 7.45
N SER A 41 32.00 44.73 8.10
CA SER A 41 30.73 44.57 7.40
C SER A 41 30.27 45.83 6.67
N THR A 42 30.55 47.04 7.24
CA THR A 42 30.24 48.32 6.59
C THR A 42 31.10 48.57 5.35
N GLN A 43 32.36 48.13 5.36
CA GLN A 43 33.21 48.18 4.19
C GLN A 43 32.73 47.23 3.10
N ILE A 44 32.33 46.00 3.45
CA ILE A 44 31.75 45.03 2.52
C ILE A 44 30.49 45.59 1.85
N ALA A 45 29.57 46.17 2.64
CA ALA A 45 28.38 46.84 2.10
C ALA A 45 28.68 48.00 1.14
N ALA A 46 29.84 48.64 1.30
CA ALA A 46 30.26 49.75 0.47
C ALA A 46 30.90 49.32 -0.88
N ILE A 47 31.23 48.04 -1.06
CA ILE A 47 31.75 47.53 -2.34
C ILE A 47 30.65 47.69 -3.41
N GLU A 48 30.99 48.36 -4.52
CA GLU A 48 30.04 48.47 -5.64
C GLU A 48 29.79 47.08 -6.29
N THR A 49 28.57 46.86 -6.75
CA THR A 49 28.18 45.55 -7.34
C THR A 49 29.08 45.17 -8.52
N GLN A 50 29.47 46.17 -9.35
CA GLN A 50 30.39 45.95 -10.48
C GLN A 50 31.76 45.44 -10.04
N ASP A 51 32.21 45.80 -8.82
CA ASP A 51 33.49 45.39 -8.26
C ASP A 51 33.39 44.09 -7.50
N LEU A 52 32.20 43.78 -6.93
CA LEU A 52 31.95 42.49 -6.32
C LEU A 52 31.99 41.37 -7.36
N VAL A 53 31.36 41.56 -8.54
CA VAL A 53 31.25 40.50 -9.58
C VAL A 53 32.57 40.09 -10.21
N ILE A 54 33.63 40.87 -10.03
CA ILE A 54 34.98 40.55 -10.54
C ILE A 54 35.82 39.76 -9.53
N LEU A 55 35.40 39.66 -8.27
CA LEU A 55 36.09 38.82 -7.29
C LEU A 55 36.04 37.36 -7.72
N SER A 56 37.10 36.63 -7.49
CA SER A 56 37.12 35.18 -7.70
C SER A 56 36.28 34.47 -6.66
N GLY A 57 35.83 33.25 -6.96
CA GLY A 57 35.14 32.40 -5.98
C GLY A 57 35.96 32.21 -4.69
N LYS A 58 37.31 32.10 -4.81
CA LYS A 58 38.19 31.99 -3.63
C LYS A 58 38.10 33.23 -2.74
N GLN A 59 38.06 34.42 -3.35
CA GLN A 59 37.92 35.68 -2.61
C GLN A 59 36.54 35.82 -1.96
N ILE A 60 35.46 35.37 -2.63
CA ILE A 60 34.13 35.30 -2.03
C ILE A 60 34.11 34.34 -0.83
N GLY A 61 34.75 33.17 -0.94
CA GLY A 61 34.93 32.25 0.18
C GLY A 61 35.77 32.76 1.34
N ALA A 62 36.56 33.82 1.12
CA ALA A 62 37.40 34.46 2.14
C ALA A 62 36.62 35.43 3.07
N PHE A 63 35.38 35.83 2.70
CA PHE A 63 34.54 36.57 3.63
C PHE A 63 34.23 35.67 4.83
N ASN A 64 34.44 36.20 6.05
CA ASN A 64 33.98 35.44 7.22
C ASN A 64 32.42 35.42 7.29
N PRO A 65 31.82 34.47 8.01
CA PRO A 65 30.36 34.34 8.04
C PRO A 65 29.64 35.62 8.45
N ASN A 66 30.16 36.38 9.42
CA ASN A 66 29.56 37.66 9.84
C ASN A 66 29.61 38.73 8.74
N GLN A 67 30.73 38.83 8.01
CA GLN A 67 30.85 39.71 6.86
C GLN A 67 29.85 39.33 5.75
N PHE A 68 29.65 38.03 5.54
CA PHE A 68 28.75 37.53 4.56
C PHE A 68 27.30 37.84 4.93
N THR A 69 26.91 37.54 6.17
CA THR A 69 25.51 37.69 6.64
C THR A 69 25.11 39.14 6.92
N TYR A 70 26.05 39.97 7.44
CA TYR A 70 25.72 41.33 7.88
C TYR A 70 26.42 42.42 7.07
N GLY A 71 27.26 42.03 6.15
CA GLY A 71 28.04 42.97 5.31
C GLY A 71 27.51 43.05 3.87
N LEU A 72 27.16 41.94 3.24
CA LEU A 72 26.61 41.95 1.89
C LEU A 72 25.17 42.43 1.89
N THR A 73 24.87 43.32 0.95
CA THR A 73 23.49 43.74 0.65
C THR A 73 22.78 42.71 -0.23
N THR A 74 21.46 42.68 -0.20
CA THR A 74 20.64 41.84 -1.09
C THR A 74 21.00 41.99 -2.57
N THR A 75 21.28 43.24 -3.03
CA THR A 75 21.71 43.51 -4.41
C THR A 75 23.06 42.87 -4.72
N GLN A 76 23.99 42.89 -3.77
CA GLN A 76 25.31 42.26 -3.92
C GLN A 76 25.18 40.75 -3.97
N ILE A 77 24.30 40.15 -3.16
CA ILE A 77 24.03 38.70 -3.17
C ILE A 77 23.40 38.27 -4.49
N GLN A 78 22.43 39.03 -5.01
CA GLN A 78 21.86 38.82 -6.36
C GLN A 78 22.88 38.83 -7.47
N ALA A 79 23.96 39.63 -7.31
CA ALA A 79 25.02 39.75 -8.29
C ALA A 79 26.07 38.64 -8.22
N ILE A 80 26.05 37.77 -7.19
CA ILE A 80 26.96 36.63 -7.10
C ILE A 80 26.68 35.69 -8.27
N ASN A 81 27.66 35.52 -9.13
CA ASN A 81 27.57 34.71 -10.32
C ASN A 81 27.93 33.23 -10.01
N LYS A 82 27.63 32.37 -10.99
CA LYS A 82 27.87 30.91 -10.90
C LYS A 82 29.31 30.55 -10.48
N ALA A 83 30.32 31.26 -11.05
CA ALA A 83 31.74 30.98 -10.74
C ALA A 83 32.09 31.38 -9.30
N GLN A 84 31.51 32.45 -8.80
CA GLN A 84 31.70 32.93 -7.43
C GLN A 84 31.00 32.02 -6.42
N ALA A 85 29.80 31.53 -6.74
CA ALA A 85 29.05 30.62 -5.90
C ALA A 85 29.82 29.33 -5.57
N THR A 86 30.65 28.82 -6.49
CA THR A 86 31.52 27.67 -6.23
C THR A 86 32.54 27.87 -5.11
N GLY A 87 32.84 29.12 -4.78
CA GLY A 87 33.77 29.50 -3.71
C GLY A 87 33.09 29.67 -2.34
N LEU A 88 31.75 29.73 -2.29
CA LEU A 88 31.04 29.85 -1.00
C LEU A 88 31.37 28.69 -0.09
N THR A 89 31.51 28.96 1.20
CA THR A 89 31.71 27.92 2.20
C THR A 89 30.37 27.43 2.75
N ALA A 90 30.35 26.18 3.24
CA ALA A 90 29.16 25.64 3.93
C ALA A 90 28.79 26.48 5.19
N ALA A 91 29.76 27.08 5.87
CA ALA A 91 29.51 27.98 6.99
C ALA A 91 28.80 29.27 6.57
N GLN A 92 29.26 29.90 5.48
CA GLN A 92 28.59 31.09 4.92
C GLN A 92 27.12 30.77 4.54
N LEU A 93 26.88 29.67 3.85
CA LEU A 93 25.54 29.26 3.44
C LEU A 93 24.62 28.94 4.64
N LYS A 94 25.17 28.30 5.68
CA LYS A 94 24.41 28.00 6.92
C LYS A 94 23.93 29.27 7.63
N ASP A 95 24.76 30.30 7.65
CA ASP A 95 24.51 31.54 8.38
C ASP A 95 23.79 32.60 7.54
N MET A 96 23.52 32.33 6.23
CA MET A 96 22.66 33.17 5.42
C MET A 96 21.25 33.25 6.00
N ASN A 97 20.72 34.46 6.08
CA ASN A 97 19.30 34.63 6.40
C ASN A 97 18.41 34.27 5.21
N SER A 98 17.13 34.10 5.45
CA SER A 98 16.14 33.68 4.44
C SER A 98 16.11 34.63 3.22
N GLY A 99 16.15 35.93 3.46
CA GLY A 99 16.13 36.93 2.38
C GLY A 99 17.38 36.89 1.51
N ASP A 100 18.55 36.63 2.10
CA ASP A 100 19.80 36.50 1.38
C ASP A 100 19.84 35.25 0.51
N LEU A 101 19.41 34.10 1.07
CA LEU A 101 19.42 32.85 0.31
C LEU A 101 18.42 32.89 -0.85
N SER A 102 17.19 33.39 -0.61
CA SER A 102 16.19 33.56 -1.67
C SER A 102 16.63 34.57 -2.76
N SER A 103 17.52 35.50 -2.43
CA SER A 103 18.07 36.47 -3.37
C SER A 103 19.19 35.91 -4.24
N LEU A 104 19.85 34.82 -3.84
CA LEU A 104 20.87 34.18 -4.66
C LEU A 104 20.23 33.67 -5.97
N SER A 105 20.86 33.93 -7.11
CA SER A 105 20.29 33.47 -8.38
C SER A 105 20.18 31.93 -8.43
N ALA A 106 19.18 31.42 -9.15
CA ALA A 106 19.02 29.98 -9.36
C ALA A 106 20.29 29.36 -9.99
N ASP A 107 20.92 30.05 -10.94
CA ASP A 107 22.18 29.61 -11.56
C ASP A 107 23.32 29.48 -10.54
N ALA A 108 23.41 30.43 -9.61
CA ALA A 108 24.41 30.38 -8.54
C ALA A 108 24.14 29.25 -7.56
N LEU A 109 22.88 29.04 -7.13
CA LEU A 109 22.48 27.93 -6.28
C LEU A 109 22.75 26.58 -6.97
N GLY A 110 22.37 26.44 -8.24
CA GLY A 110 22.59 25.23 -9.02
C GLY A 110 24.08 24.87 -9.21
N ALA A 111 24.99 25.87 -9.06
CA ALA A 111 26.43 25.67 -9.15
C ALA A 111 27.08 25.17 -7.84
N LEU A 112 26.36 25.21 -6.72
CA LEU A 112 26.90 24.76 -5.44
C LEU A 112 27.19 23.25 -5.48
N SER A 113 28.32 22.86 -4.89
CA SER A 113 28.65 21.47 -4.70
C SER A 113 27.77 20.82 -3.62
N ALA A 114 27.66 19.48 -3.63
CA ALA A 114 26.98 18.71 -2.59
C ALA A 114 27.50 19.06 -1.18
N LYS A 115 28.83 19.27 -1.04
CA LYS A 115 29.45 19.67 0.24
C LYS A 115 28.98 21.05 0.74
N GLN A 116 28.76 21.98 -0.17
CA GLN A 116 28.24 23.30 0.17
C GLN A 116 26.77 23.21 0.59
N ILE A 117 25.95 22.46 -0.11
CA ILE A 117 24.54 22.22 0.20
C ILE A 117 24.35 21.58 1.59
N GLN A 118 25.28 20.74 2.07
CA GLN A 118 25.26 20.20 3.42
C GLN A 118 25.26 21.27 4.53
N GLY A 119 25.68 22.49 4.21
CA GLY A 119 25.62 23.62 5.14
C GLY A 119 24.22 24.17 5.39
N LEU A 120 23.27 23.91 4.48
CA LEU A 120 21.91 24.44 4.62
C LEU A 120 21.14 23.73 5.72
N ASN A 121 20.41 24.50 6.53
CA ASN A 121 19.49 24.02 7.55
C ASN A 121 18.00 24.06 7.05
N SER A 122 17.03 23.67 7.88
CA SER A 122 15.62 23.65 7.49
C SER A 122 15.07 25.04 7.13
N THR A 123 15.47 26.10 7.86
CA THR A 123 15.06 27.47 7.56
C THR A 123 15.65 27.97 6.23
N ASN A 124 16.88 27.55 5.90
CA ASN A 124 17.45 27.83 4.59
C ASN A 124 16.68 27.13 3.47
N ILE A 125 16.32 25.86 3.66
CA ILE A 125 15.53 25.12 2.64
C ILE A 125 14.13 25.70 2.49
N GLU A 126 13.47 26.10 3.56
CA GLU A 126 12.17 26.79 3.56
C GLU A 126 12.19 28.11 2.80
N SER A 127 13.32 28.81 2.81
CA SER A 127 13.46 30.10 2.12
C SER A 127 13.83 29.99 0.64
N LEU A 128 14.01 28.79 0.11
CA LEU A 128 14.26 28.63 -1.33
C LEU A 128 13.07 29.13 -2.14
N THR A 129 13.36 29.68 -3.28
CA THR A 129 12.32 29.97 -4.28
C THR A 129 12.07 28.73 -5.13
N THR A 130 10.88 28.61 -5.71
CA THR A 130 10.55 27.52 -6.65
C THR A 130 11.53 27.43 -7.82
N ALA A 131 12.06 28.56 -8.29
CA ALA A 131 13.10 28.59 -9.32
C ALA A 131 14.44 28.01 -8.83
N GLN A 132 14.77 28.22 -7.56
CA GLN A 132 15.96 27.64 -6.94
C GLN A 132 15.78 26.14 -6.69
N ALA A 133 14.61 25.71 -6.24
CA ALA A 133 14.29 24.30 -6.05
C ALA A 133 14.36 23.53 -7.39
N ALA A 134 13.84 24.11 -8.47
CA ALA A 134 13.83 23.51 -9.80
C ALA A 134 15.23 23.19 -10.38
N VAL A 135 16.26 23.93 -9.99
CA VAL A 135 17.64 23.71 -10.50
C VAL A 135 18.47 22.78 -9.63
N LEU A 136 17.95 22.31 -8.49
CA LEU A 136 18.68 21.38 -7.65
C LEU A 136 18.95 20.07 -8.40
N SER A 137 20.20 19.62 -8.33
CA SER A 137 20.63 18.36 -8.93
C SER A 137 20.41 17.19 -7.98
N TYR A 138 20.45 15.96 -8.54
CA TYR A 138 20.45 14.71 -7.79
C TYR A 138 21.45 14.71 -6.60
N GLN A 139 22.70 15.14 -6.87
CA GLN A 139 23.75 15.16 -5.85
C GLN A 139 23.48 16.18 -4.75
N GLN A 140 22.92 17.33 -5.11
CA GLN A 140 22.56 18.36 -4.14
C GLN A 140 21.41 17.90 -3.26
N ILE A 141 20.34 17.33 -3.82
CA ILE A 141 19.22 16.75 -3.06
C ILE A 141 19.72 15.65 -2.10
N ALA A 142 20.58 14.74 -2.58
CA ALA A 142 21.14 13.68 -1.75
C ALA A 142 22.00 14.20 -0.57
N ALA A 143 22.55 15.41 -0.72
CA ALA A 143 23.43 16.01 0.28
C ALA A 143 22.69 16.81 1.39
N ILE A 144 21.44 17.19 1.17
CA ILE A 144 20.62 17.88 2.17
C ILE A 144 20.49 16.99 3.42
N SER A 145 20.63 17.56 4.61
CA SER A 145 20.47 16.78 5.84
C SER A 145 19.01 16.34 6.04
N ILE A 146 18.79 15.25 6.82
CA ILE A 146 17.44 14.74 7.14
C ILE A 146 16.59 15.81 7.83
N ASP A 147 17.20 16.67 8.67
CA ASP A 147 16.47 17.75 9.33
C ASP A 147 16.19 18.90 8.38
N ALA A 148 17.12 19.21 7.47
CA ALA A 148 16.94 20.29 6.51
C ALA A 148 15.87 19.98 5.46
N VAL A 149 15.72 18.73 5.04
CA VAL A 149 14.72 18.33 4.04
C VAL A 149 13.28 18.62 4.48
N LYS A 150 13.03 18.66 5.79
CA LYS A 150 11.72 19.02 6.38
C LYS A 150 11.32 20.47 6.08
N GLY A 151 12.26 21.31 5.71
CA GLY A 151 12.02 22.70 5.35
C GLY A 151 11.49 22.91 3.94
N PHE A 152 11.47 21.90 3.08
CA PHE A 152 10.89 22.07 1.75
C PHE A 152 9.41 22.46 1.83
N GLU A 153 9.05 23.54 1.14
CA GLU A 153 7.66 23.89 0.90
C GLU A 153 7.07 22.96 -0.18
N THR A 154 5.75 22.80 -0.17
CA THR A 154 5.03 21.93 -1.13
C THR A 154 5.23 22.38 -2.57
N GLU A 155 5.22 23.70 -2.79
CA GLU A 155 5.43 24.33 -4.07
C GLU A 155 6.83 24.08 -4.63
N ASP A 156 7.83 24.02 -3.76
CA ASP A 156 9.22 23.75 -4.13
C ASP A 156 9.42 22.29 -4.51
N LEU A 157 8.90 21.37 -3.70
CA LEU A 157 8.95 19.93 -3.99
C LEU A 157 8.32 19.61 -5.35
N ALA A 158 7.21 20.25 -5.69
CA ALA A 158 6.55 20.09 -6.98
C ALA A 158 7.42 20.56 -8.18
N GLN A 159 8.38 21.47 -7.96
CA GLN A 159 9.26 21.97 -9.02
C GLN A 159 10.58 21.18 -9.16
N ILE A 160 10.92 20.33 -8.18
CA ILE A 160 12.13 19.51 -8.28
C ILE A 160 11.99 18.54 -9.46
N SER A 161 12.99 18.54 -10.35
CA SER A 161 12.94 17.67 -11.52
C SER A 161 12.85 16.18 -11.14
N THR A 162 12.21 15.38 -12.00
CA THR A 162 12.12 13.91 -11.86
C THR A 162 13.50 13.23 -11.74
N ALA A 163 14.53 13.83 -12.36
CA ALA A 163 15.90 13.33 -12.24
C ALA A 163 16.49 13.63 -10.84
N ALA A 164 16.19 14.80 -10.29
CA ALA A 164 16.73 15.25 -9.01
C ALA A 164 16.04 14.60 -7.82
N ILE A 165 14.70 14.39 -7.88
CA ILE A 165 13.91 13.78 -6.79
C ILE A 165 14.39 12.37 -6.44
N LYS A 166 14.95 11.63 -7.39
CA LYS A 166 15.63 10.33 -7.16
C LYS A 166 16.81 10.44 -6.20
N GLY A 167 17.34 11.64 -6.02
CA GLY A 167 18.43 11.92 -5.07
C GLY A 167 18.00 11.87 -3.62
N LEU A 168 16.72 12.00 -3.31
CA LEU A 168 16.25 11.81 -1.93
C LEU A 168 16.64 10.42 -1.43
N THR A 169 17.39 10.39 -0.35
CA THR A 169 17.65 9.11 0.34
C THR A 169 16.38 8.58 0.98
N ALA A 170 16.33 7.29 1.26
CA ALA A 170 15.21 6.66 1.96
C ALA A 170 14.90 7.38 3.31
N ALA A 171 15.96 7.79 4.04
CA ALA A 171 15.82 8.49 5.30
C ALA A 171 15.26 9.92 5.15
N GLN A 172 15.66 10.65 4.11
CA GLN A 172 15.11 11.96 3.79
C GLN A 172 13.63 11.87 3.40
N LEU A 173 13.29 10.91 2.53
CA LEU A 173 11.91 10.70 2.10
C LEU A 173 11.02 10.29 3.28
N GLY A 174 11.52 9.44 4.18
CA GLY A 174 10.82 9.05 5.42
C GLY A 174 10.66 10.18 6.44
N ALA A 175 11.39 11.31 6.27
CA ALA A 175 11.28 12.50 7.11
C ALA A 175 10.27 13.54 6.58
N LEU A 176 9.80 13.38 5.33
CA LEU A 176 8.72 14.23 4.79
C LEU A 176 7.40 13.90 5.47
N ASN A 177 6.56 14.92 5.61
CA ASN A 177 5.18 14.73 6.06
C ASN A 177 4.25 14.37 4.88
N SER A 178 2.98 14.09 5.17
CA SER A 178 1.99 13.71 4.15
C SER A 178 1.71 14.81 3.13
N GLU A 179 1.66 16.08 3.54
CA GLU A 179 1.42 17.21 2.63
C GLU A 179 2.60 17.37 1.65
N GLN A 180 3.82 17.29 2.17
CA GLN A 180 5.03 17.33 1.37
C GLN A 180 5.10 16.17 0.36
N PHE A 181 4.74 14.95 0.77
CA PHE A 181 4.74 13.82 -0.16
C PHE A 181 3.65 13.97 -1.23
N SER A 182 2.45 14.38 -0.86
CA SER A 182 1.32 14.56 -1.79
C SER A 182 1.48 15.73 -2.75
N SER A 183 2.46 16.62 -2.53
CA SER A 183 2.81 17.68 -3.49
C SER A 183 3.66 17.17 -4.67
N LEU A 184 4.20 15.96 -4.57
CA LEU A 184 4.94 15.36 -5.68
C LEU A 184 3.98 14.98 -6.81
N ASP A 185 4.36 15.29 -8.04
CA ASP A 185 3.59 14.89 -9.21
C ASP A 185 3.75 13.38 -9.53
N SER A 186 2.88 12.86 -10.42
CA SER A 186 2.90 11.47 -10.87
C SER A 186 4.27 11.00 -11.36
N SER A 187 4.99 11.84 -12.10
CA SER A 187 6.29 11.48 -12.66
C SER A 187 7.36 11.41 -11.57
N GLN A 188 7.27 12.29 -10.57
CA GLN A 188 8.15 12.28 -9.41
C GLN A 188 7.91 11.05 -8.54
N VAL A 189 6.65 10.72 -8.23
CA VAL A 189 6.29 9.52 -7.45
C VAL A 189 6.74 8.25 -8.15
N GLN A 190 6.46 8.12 -9.46
CA GLN A 190 6.88 6.95 -10.25
C GLN A 190 8.41 6.81 -10.36
N ALA A 191 9.13 7.91 -10.25
CA ALA A 191 10.59 7.91 -10.30
C ALA A 191 11.26 7.41 -9.00
N LEU A 192 10.52 7.36 -7.88
CA LEU A 192 11.02 6.87 -6.60
C LEU A 192 11.26 5.36 -6.64
N SER A 193 12.37 4.93 -6.07
CA SER A 193 12.69 3.51 -5.95
C SER A 193 11.82 2.81 -4.89
N ALA A 194 11.66 1.51 -5.02
CA ALA A 194 11.01 0.64 -4.03
C ALA A 194 11.53 0.87 -2.59
N LYS A 195 12.85 1.06 -2.43
CA LYS A 195 13.47 1.33 -1.13
C LYS A 195 13.05 2.68 -0.53
N GLN A 196 12.87 3.68 -1.36
CA GLN A 196 12.39 5.01 -0.93
C GLN A 196 10.93 4.93 -0.49
N ILE A 197 10.07 4.24 -1.24
CA ILE A 197 8.65 4.02 -0.89
C ILE A 197 8.54 3.22 0.42
N GLN A 198 9.36 2.19 0.61
CA GLN A 198 9.38 1.41 1.85
C GLN A 198 9.75 2.24 3.09
N ALA A 199 10.50 3.31 2.91
CA ALA A 199 10.92 4.19 4.01
C ALA A 199 9.86 5.22 4.44
N LEU A 200 8.78 5.39 3.67
CA LEU A 200 7.67 6.28 4.05
C LEU A 200 7.08 5.86 5.39
N GLY A 201 6.83 6.83 6.24
CA GLY A 201 6.13 6.61 7.50
C GLY A 201 4.69 6.11 7.30
N THR A 202 4.18 5.34 8.25
CA THR A 202 2.77 4.87 8.21
C THR A 202 1.78 6.03 8.19
N ASP A 203 2.11 7.15 8.84
CA ASP A 203 1.28 8.35 8.81
C ASP A 203 1.20 8.97 7.41
N VAL A 204 2.30 8.95 6.65
CA VAL A 204 2.30 9.39 5.25
C VAL A 204 1.40 8.46 4.43
N ILE A 205 1.60 7.14 4.53
CA ILE A 205 0.80 6.14 3.81
C ILE A 205 -0.70 6.27 4.11
N LYS A 206 -1.07 6.46 5.37
CA LYS A 206 -2.46 6.62 5.80
C LYS A 206 -3.14 7.84 5.17
N ASN A 207 -2.39 8.93 5.01
CA ASN A 207 -2.89 10.21 4.51
C ASN A 207 -2.75 10.38 2.99
N LEU A 208 -2.19 9.39 2.26
CA LEU A 208 -2.16 9.42 0.79
C LEU A 208 -3.58 9.50 0.23
N THR A 209 -3.75 10.29 -0.81
CA THR A 209 -5.02 10.37 -1.52
C THR A 209 -5.19 9.16 -2.46
N THR A 210 -6.40 8.94 -2.93
CA THR A 210 -6.66 7.93 -3.98
C THR A 210 -5.94 8.28 -5.29
N SER A 211 -5.67 9.54 -5.54
CA SER A 211 -4.86 9.98 -6.69
C SER A 211 -3.40 9.56 -6.53
N ASP A 212 -2.81 9.77 -5.35
CA ASP A 212 -1.44 9.33 -5.06
C ASP A 212 -1.30 7.82 -5.23
N MET A 213 -2.29 7.04 -4.75
CA MET A 213 -2.26 5.57 -4.87
C MET A 213 -2.30 5.07 -6.32
N LYS A 214 -2.96 5.78 -7.24
CA LYS A 214 -2.96 5.45 -8.67
C LYS A 214 -1.58 5.56 -9.32
N GLU A 215 -0.72 6.41 -8.76
CA GLU A 215 0.62 6.67 -9.28
C GLU A 215 1.63 5.57 -8.90
N PHE A 216 1.31 4.75 -7.88
CA PHE A 216 2.21 3.69 -7.45
C PHE A 216 2.29 2.57 -8.49
N SER A 217 3.50 2.29 -8.96
CA SER A 217 3.77 1.13 -9.80
C SER A 217 3.68 -0.19 -9.01
N ALA A 218 3.51 -1.30 -9.73
CA ALA A 218 3.52 -2.65 -9.14
C ALA A 218 4.77 -2.91 -8.27
N THR A 219 5.95 -2.46 -8.71
CA THR A 219 7.19 -2.60 -7.95
C THR A 219 7.18 -1.81 -6.64
N GLN A 220 6.61 -0.61 -6.65
CA GLN A 220 6.49 0.23 -5.46
C GLN A 220 5.48 -0.34 -4.46
N VAL A 221 4.33 -0.82 -4.94
CA VAL A 221 3.32 -1.48 -4.09
C VAL A 221 3.88 -2.78 -3.48
N ALA A 222 4.62 -3.57 -4.26
CA ALA A 222 5.30 -4.76 -3.76
C ALA A 222 6.37 -4.46 -2.70
N ALA A 223 6.87 -3.22 -2.63
CA ALA A 223 7.85 -2.81 -1.63
C ALA A 223 7.21 -2.36 -0.29
N LEU A 224 5.90 -2.08 -0.27
CA LEU A 224 5.20 -1.68 0.96
C LEU A 224 5.31 -2.78 2.01
N SER A 225 5.62 -2.40 3.23
CA SER A 225 5.61 -3.32 4.37
C SER A 225 4.18 -3.69 4.78
N SER A 226 4.01 -4.82 5.47
CA SER A 226 2.69 -5.21 6.01
C SER A 226 2.11 -4.16 6.97
N ALA A 227 2.96 -3.41 7.69
CA ALA A 227 2.52 -2.31 8.55
C ALA A 227 1.94 -1.15 7.73
N GLN A 228 2.60 -0.77 6.64
CA GLN A 228 2.11 0.27 5.72
C GLN A 228 0.81 -0.14 5.03
N LEU A 229 0.73 -1.38 4.56
CA LEU A 229 -0.48 -1.92 3.90
C LEU A 229 -1.69 -1.97 4.83
N LYS A 230 -1.48 -2.22 6.12
CA LYS A 230 -2.55 -2.25 7.12
C LYS A 230 -3.22 -0.88 7.33
N GLU A 231 -2.48 0.19 7.11
CA GLU A 231 -3.00 1.56 7.25
C GLU A 231 -3.83 2.03 6.03
N LEU A 232 -3.80 1.27 4.92
CA LEU A 232 -4.54 1.64 3.72
C LEU A 232 -6.06 1.46 3.92
N SER A 233 -6.80 2.50 3.60
CA SER A 233 -8.26 2.47 3.55
C SER A 233 -8.76 1.70 2.33
N SER A 234 -10.04 1.32 2.34
CA SER A 234 -10.74 0.70 1.21
C SER A 234 -10.60 1.52 -0.09
N GLY A 235 -10.76 2.84 -0.01
CA GLY A 235 -10.61 3.74 -1.16
C GLY A 235 -9.19 3.73 -1.75
N GLN A 236 -8.18 3.74 -0.89
CA GLN A 236 -6.78 3.68 -1.30
C GLN A 236 -6.44 2.34 -1.98
N LEU A 237 -6.89 1.21 -1.41
CA LEU A 237 -6.68 -0.12 -2.00
C LEU A 237 -7.39 -0.26 -3.35
N SER A 238 -8.61 0.28 -3.48
CA SER A 238 -9.38 0.25 -4.74
C SER A 238 -8.78 1.16 -5.82
N ALA A 239 -7.97 2.14 -5.44
CA ALA A 239 -7.31 3.03 -6.38
C ALA A 239 -6.05 2.41 -7.01
N LEU A 240 -5.51 1.33 -6.42
CA LEU A 240 -4.38 0.60 -6.99
C LEU A 240 -4.76 -0.07 -8.32
N SER A 241 -3.84 -0.06 -9.27
CA SER A 241 -4.04 -0.80 -10.51
C SER A 241 -4.09 -2.32 -10.24
N THR A 242 -4.72 -3.06 -11.15
CA THR A 242 -4.78 -4.54 -11.08
C THR A 242 -3.38 -5.16 -11.03
N ASP A 243 -2.44 -4.60 -11.79
CA ASP A 243 -1.03 -5.06 -11.79
C ASP A 243 -0.36 -4.81 -10.44
N ALA A 244 -0.65 -3.65 -9.82
CA ALA A 244 -0.12 -3.31 -8.50
C ALA A 244 -0.69 -4.22 -7.40
N LEU A 245 -2.00 -4.48 -7.42
CA LEU A 245 -2.64 -5.45 -6.53
C LEU A 245 -2.08 -6.86 -6.75
N GLY A 246 -1.92 -7.27 -8.02
CA GLY A 246 -1.34 -8.57 -8.39
C GLY A 246 0.10 -8.79 -7.93
N ALA A 247 0.86 -7.70 -7.74
CA ALA A 247 2.24 -7.75 -7.27
C ALA A 247 2.37 -8.02 -5.75
N LEU A 248 1.29 -7.92 -4.97
CA LEU A 248 1.32 -8.18 -3.53
C LEU A 248 1.65 -9.65 -3.25
N SER A 249 2.64 -9.88 -2.40
CA SER A 249 3.02 -11.20 -1.92
C SER A 249 2.02 -11.77 -0.92
N ALA A 250 2.06 -13.09 -0.70
CA ALA A 250 1.23 -13.77 0.31
C ALA A 250 1.35 -13.12 1.70
N LYS A 251 2.57 -12.75 2.12
CA LYS A 251 2.80 -12.08 3.41
C LYS A 251 2.15 -10.70 3.49
N GLN A 252 2.14 -9.97 2.39
CA GLN A 252 1.50 -8.67 2.30
C GLN A 252 -0.02 -8.79 2.33
N ILE A 253 -0.60 -9.76 1.62
CA ILE A 253 -2.04 -10.08 1.69
C ILE A 253 -2.47 -10.40 3.12
N GLN A 254 -1.67 -11.16 3.88
CA GLN A 254 -1.93 -11.42 5.30
C GLN A 254 -1.84 -10.19 6.20
N GLY A 255 -1.13 -9.15 5.76
CA GLY A 255 -1.02 -7.86 6.45
C GLY A 255 -2.19 -6.91 6.21
N LEU A 256 -3.02 -7.16 5.18
CA LEU A 256 -4.17 -6.31 4.89
C LEU A 256 -5.28 -6.49 5.93
N ASP A 257 -6.01 -5.41 6.18
CA ASP A 257 -7.30 -5.52 6.87
C ASP A 257 -8.37 -5.96 5.85
N ALA A 258 -8.86 -7.19 5.98
CA ALA A 258 -9.83 -7.75 5.05
C ALA A 258 -11.16 -6.98 5.04
N THR A 259 -11.52 -6.30 6.14
CA THR A 259 -12.74 -5.48 6.21
C THR A 259 -12.66 -4.22 5.34
N ASN A 260 -11.44 -3.78 5.03
CA ASN A 260 -11.17 -2.64 4.15
C ASN A 260 -11.10 -3.02 2.66
N LEU A 261 -11.22 -4.31 2.31
CA LEU A 261 -11.22 -4.71 0.90
C LEU A 261 -12.58 -4.45 0.27
N SER A 262 -12.62 -3.66 -0.81
CA SER A 262 -13.83 -3.52 -1.61
C SER A 262 -14.08 -4.79 -2.44
N THR A 263 -15.32 -4.98 -2.90
CA THR A 263 -15.67 -6.09 -3.81
C THR A 263 -14.82 -6.06 -5.08
N ASP A 264 -14.52 -4.89 -5.61
CA ASP A 264 -13.69 -4.72 -6.81
C ASP A 264 -12.23 -5.16 -6.53
N THR A 265 -11.68 -4.75 -5.39
CA THR A 265 -10.34 -5.19 -4.95
C THR A 265 -10.28 -6.71 -4.81
N ILE A 266 -11.29 -7.32 -4.16
CA ILE A 266 -11.35 -8.79 -3.96
C ILE A 266 -11.45 -9.52 -5.29
N SER A 267 -12.28 -9.04 -6.21
CA SER A 267 -12.43 -9.65 -7.54
C SER A 267 -11.16 -9.60 -8.38
N ALA A 268 -10.31 -8.59 -8.14
CA ALA A 268 -9.02 -8.42 -8.79
C ALA A 268 -7.90 -9.31 -8.21
N LEU A 269 -8.08 -9.87 -7.00
CA LEU A 269 -7.08 -10.75 -6.39
C LEU A 269 -6.97 -12.07 -7.15
N THR A 270 -5.72 -12.51 -7.35
CA THR A 270 -5.44 -13.82 -7.94
C THR A 270 -5.80 -14.96 -6.99
N ALA A 271 -6.04 -16.15 -7.52
CA ALA A 271 -6.30 -17.35 -6.70
C ALA A 271 -5.19 -17.59 -5.64
N LYS A 272 -3.92 -17.32 -6.00
CA LYS A 272 -2.79 -17.46 -5.09
C LYS A 272 -2.85 -16.45 -3.92
N GLN A 273 -3.34 -15.26 -4.17
CA GLN A 273 -3.53 -14.23 -3.14
C GLN A 273 -4.74 -14.54 -2.25
N ILE A 274 -5.83 -15.02 -2.83
CA ILE A 274 -7.00 -15.52 -2.05
C ILE A 274 -6.57 -16.69 -1.14
N ALA A 275 -5.78 -17.63 -1.67
CA ALA A 275 -5.25 -18.74 -0.86
C ALA A 275 -4.30 -18.28 0.27
N ALA A 276 -3.75 -17.07 0.18
CA ALA A 276 -2.90 -16.49 1.22
C ALA A 276 -3.68 -15.83 2.38
N LEU A 277 -4.98 -15.56 2.21
CA LEU A 277 -5.82 -15.00 3.28
C LEU A 277 -5.83 -15.93 4.50
N THR A 278 -5.76 -15.34 5.67
CA THR A 278 -5.88 -16.10 6.92
C THR A 278 -7.35 -16.48 7.19
N THR A 279 -7.56 -17.48 8.03
CA THR A 279 -8.91 -17.85 8.48
C THR A 279 -9.63 -16.69 9.16
N THR A 280 -8.90 -15.87 9.93
CA THR A 280 -9.45 -14.67 10.58
C THR A 280 -9.89 -13.62 9.56
N GLN A 281 -9.11 -13.39 8.51
CA GLN A 281 -9.48 -12.47 7.44
C GLN A 281 -10.75 -12.95 6.73
N LEU A 282 -10.80 -14.21 6.32
CA LEU A 282 -11.98 -14.79 5.65
C LEU A 282 -13.23 -14.76 6.53
N SER A 283 -13.12 -15.09 7.82
CA SER A 283 -14.26 -15.05 8.75
C SER A 283 -14.74 -13.63 9.04
N GLY A 284 -13.87 -12.62 8.91
CA GLY A 284 -14.21 -11.21 9.05
C GLY A 284 -14.84 -10.56 7.82
N MET A 285 -14.76 -11.22 6.66
CA MET A 285 -15.38 -10.72 5.42
C MET A 285 -16.90 -10.82 5.49
N ASN A 286 -17.57 -9.78 4.97
CA ASN A 286 -19.03 -9.80 4.84
C ASN A 286 -19.47 -10.61 3.62
N SER A 287 -20.80 -10.85 3.50
CA SER A 287 -21.41 -11.61 2.42
C SER A 287 -21.04 -11.10 1.02
N SER A 288 -21.08 -9.78 0.80
CA SER A 288 -20.73 -9.20 -0.50
C SER A 288 -19.25 -9.42 -0.86
N GLN A 289 -18.37 -9.37 0.13
CA GLN A 289 -16.96 -9.64 -0.05
C GLN A 289 -16.68 -11.11 -0.40
N ILE A 290 -17.36 -12.06 0.26
CA ILE A 290 -17.25 -13.48 -0.06
C ILE A 290 -17.79 -13.77 -1.47
N GLY A 291 -18.96 -13.21 -1.83
CA GLY A 291 -19.52 -13.35 -3.17
C GLY A 291 -18.64 -12.78 -4.28
N ALA A 292 -17.80 -11.79 -3.97
CA ALA A 292 -16.87 -11.18 -4.94
C ALA A 292 -15.60 -12.00 -5.18
N ILE A 293 -15.31 -13.04 -4.38
CA ILE A 293 -14.14 -13.90 -4.62
C ILE A 293 -14.33 -14.65 -5.94
N SER A 294 -13.33 -14.66 -6.80
CA SER A 294 -13.42 -15.43 -8.06
C SER A 294 -13.59 -16.94 -7.79
N THR A 295 -14.22 -17.65 -8.72
CA THR A 295 -14.36 -19.11 -8.65
C THR A 295 -13.01 -19.81 -8.45
N SER A 296 -11.96 -19.38 -9.17
CA SER A 296 -10.60 -19.88 -8.97
C SER A 296 -10.05 -19.56 -7.58
N GLY A 297 -10.43 -18.42 -7.01
CA GLY A 297 -10.11 -18.03 -5.63
C GLY A 297 -10.76 -18.98 -4.63
N ILE A 298 -12.08 -19.24 -4.72
CA ILE A 298 -12.79 -20.19 -3.86
C ILE A 298 -12.18 -21.60 -3.98
N ALA A 299 -11.88 -22.05 -5.19
CA ALA A 299 -11.24 -23.36 -5.42
C ALA A 299 -9.88 -23.50 -4.75
N SER A 300 -9.16 -22.38 -4.58
CA SER A 300 -7.82 -22.35 -3.98
C SER A 300 -7.82 -22.39 -2.43
N LEU A 301 -8.97 -22.16 -1.81
CA LEU A 301 -9.09 -22.16 -0.34
C LEU A 301 -8.92 -23.59 0.24
N THR A 302 -8.18 -23.66 1.33
CA THR A 302 -8.02 -24.91 2.09
C THR A 302 -9.26 -25.21 2.95
N ALA A 303 -9.43 -26.46 3.34
CA ALA A 303 -10.51 -26.85 4.27
C ALA A 303 -10.44 -26.07 5.60
N ALA A 304 -9.23 -25.73 6.07
CA ALA A 304 -9.08 -24.93 7.30
C ALA A 304 -9.58 -23.49 7.12
N GLN A 305 -9.38 -22.90 5.95
CA GLN A 305 -9.89 -21.57 5.61
C GLN A 305 -11.42 -21.58 5.44
N ILE A 306 -11.95 -22.57 4.74
CA ILE A 306 -13.39 -22.77 4.55
C ILE A 306 -14.12 -22.97 5.89
N LYS A 307 -13.49 -23.61 6.87
CA LYS A 307 -14.04 -23.79 8.23
C LYS A 307 -14.38 -22.47 8.93
N GLY A 308 -13.71 -21.39 8.56
CA GLY A 308 -13.98 -20.06 9.12
C GLY A 308 -15.24 -19.37 8.58
N LEU A 309 -15.86 -19.91 7.53
CA LEU A 309 -17.06 -19.32 6.94
C LEU A 309 -18.29 -19.54 7.83
N SER A 310 -19.10 -18.49 7.99
CA SER A 310 -20.41 -18.53 8.65
C SER A 310 -21.51 -19.00 7.70
N SER A 311 -22.71 -19.25 8.19
CA SER A 311 -23.88 -19.52 7.34
C SER A 311 -24.19 -18.39 6.37
N ALA A 312 -24.08 -17.12 6.81
CA ALA A 312 -24.26 -15.96 5.95
C ALA A 312 -23.18 -15.87 4.84
N ASN A 313 -21.95 -16.32 5.12
CA ASN A 313 -20.91 -16.39 4.09
C ASN A 313 -21.19 -17.51 3.07
N VAL A 314 -21.74 -18.63 3.50
CA VAL A 314 -22.12 -19.75 2.62
C VAL A 314 -23.34 -19.37 1.78
N GLU A 315 -24.33 -18.68 2.34
CA GLU A 315 -25.50 -18.13 1.63
C GLU A 315 -25.08 -17.13 0.53
N ALA A 316 -23.99 -16.40 0.75
CA ALA A 316 -23.47 -15.42 -0.23
C ALA A 316 -22.65 -16.05 -1.36
N LEU A 317 -22.36 -17.33 -1.31
CA LEU A 317 -21.71 -18.01 -2.45
C LEU A 317 -22.62 -17.96 -3.66
N THR A 318 -22.05 -17.67 -4.81
CA THR A 318 -22.78 -17.82 -6.08
C THR A 318 -22.89 -19.31 -6.45
N SER A 319 -23.88 -19.67 -7.27
CA SER A 319 -24.03 -21.05 -7.75
C SER A 319 -22.78 -21.57 -8.47
N ASP A 320 -22.03 -20.69 -9.16
CA ASP A 320 -20.77 -21.07 -9.80
C ASP A 320 -19.65 -21.33 -8.77
N GLN A 321 -19.65 -20.60 -7.67
CA GLN A 321 -18.72 -20.83 -6.55
C GLN A 321 -19.08 -22.10 -5.78
N ALA A 322 -20.36 -22.37 -5.54
CA ALA A 322 -20.83 -23.60 -4.92
C ALA A 322 -20.49 -24.84 -5.76
N LYS A 323 -20.71 -24.76 -7.08
CA LYS A 323 -20.42 -25.83 -8.05
C LYS A 323 -18.99 -26.36 -7.99
N ILE A 324 -18.01 -25.46 -7.74
CA ILE A 324 -16.58 -25.85 -7.80
C ILE A 324 -16.02 -26.28 -6.43
N LEU A 325 -16.84 -26.31 -5.38
CA LEU A 325 -16.40 -26.78 -4.07
C LEU A 325 -16.00 -28.26 -4.13
N SER A 326 -14.81 -28.57 -3.63
CA SER A 326 -14.33 -29.95 -3.53
C SER A 326 -14.91 -30.65 -2.29
N ALA A 327 -14.91 -31.99 -2.31
CA ALA A 327 -15.28 -32.82 -1.16
C ALA A 327 -14.54 -32.42 0.13
N LYS A 328 -13.23 -32.05 0.04
CA LYS A 328 -12.45 -31.63 1.20
C LYS A 328 -12.91 -30.27 1.73
N GLN A 329 -13.32 -29.37 0.86
CA GLN A 329 -13.83 -28.07 1.26
C GLN A 329 -15.21 -28.21 1.92
N LEU A 330 -16.09 -29.00 1.35
CA LEU A 330 -17.41 -29.32 1.97
C LEU A 330 -17.23 -29.95 3.35
N ALA A 331 -16.34 -30.93 3.48
CA ALA A 331 -16.03 -31.54 4.78
C ALA A 331 -15.48 -30.54 5.81
N GLY A 332 -14.83 -29.47 5.32
CA GLY A 332 -14.24 -28.41 6.15
C GLY A 332 -15.26 -27.43 6.72
N LEU A 333 -16.44 -27.28 6.12
CA LEU A 333 -17.49 -26.35 6.59
C LEU A 333 -17.96 -26.74 8.02
N GLY A 334 -18.33 -25.71 8.80
CA GLY A 334 -19.04 -25.94 10.06
C GLY A 334 -20.47 -26.50 9.85
N THR A 335 -21.02 -27.26 10.80
CA THR A 335 -22.39 -27.74 10.74
C THR A 335 -23.43 -26.63 10.66
N ASP A 336 -23.16 -25.48 11.27
CA ASP A 336 -24.03 -24.31 11.13
C ASP A 336 -23.82 -23.59 9.78
N ALA A 337 -22.62 -23.61 9.22
CA ALA A 337 -22.33 -23.00 7.94
C ALA A 337 -23.09 -23.64 6.78
N VAL A 338 -23.23 -24.96 6.77
CA VAL A 338 -23.95 -25.67 5.70
C VAL A 338 -25.45 -25.34 5.64
N LYS A 339 -26.03 -24.84 6.72
CA LYS A 339 -27.41 -24.32 6.73
C LYS A 339 -27.59 -23.08 5.84
N GLY A 340 -26.51 -22.38 5.51
CA GLY A 340 -26.50 -21.23 4.62
C GLY A 340 -26.59 -21.59 3.14
N PHE A 341 -26.40 -22.84 2.73
CA PHE A 341 -26.54 -23.17 1.32
C PHE A 341 -27.96 -22.90 0.82
N GLU A 342 -28.07 -22.14 -0.23
CA GLU A 342 -29.32 -22.03 -0.99
C GLU A 342 -29.62 -23.35 -1.72
N THR A 343 -30.90 -23.64 -1.95
CA THR A 343 -31.33 -24.86 -2.65
C THR A 343 -30.78 -24.90 -4.09
N ALA A 344 -30.73 -23.75 -4.75
CA ALA A 344 -30.18 -23.62 -6.09
C ALA A 344 -28.68 -23.96 -6.15
N ASP A 345 -27.94 -23.62 -5.10
CA ASP A 345 -26.50 -23.86 -4.99
C ASP A 345 -26.18 -25.33 -4.71
N LEU A 346 -26.91 -25.93 -3.78
CA LEU A 346 -26.80 -27.36 -3.47
C LEU A 346 -27.06 -28.21 -4.72
N ALA A 347 -28.05 -27.85 -5.53
CA ALA A 347 -28.36 -28.56 -6.78
C ALA A 347 -27.21 -28.45 -7.83
N LYS A 348 -26.29 -27.50 -7.68
CA LYS A 348 -25.15 -27.32 -8.60
C LYS A 348 -23.87 -28.01 -8.14
N ILE A 349 -23.78 -28.40 -6.88
CA ILE A 349 -22.58 -29.07 -6.35
C ILE A 349 -22.42 -30.44 -7.03
N ASP A 350 -21.20 -30.74 -7.48
CA ASP A 350 -20.90 -32.01 -8.12
C ASP A 350 -21.21 -33.20 -7.15
N ALA A 351 -21.84 -34.27 -7.65
CA ALA A 351 -22.15 -35.45 -6.90
C ALA A 351 -20.90 -36.09 -6.22
N ALA A 352 -19.74 -36.00 -6.88
CA ALA A 352 -18.48 -36.46 -6.29
C ALA A 352 -18.03 -35.59 -5.10
N ALA A 353 -18.40 -34.29 -5.09
CA ALA A 353 -18.11 -33.39 -3.99
C ALA A 353 -19.09 -33.55 -2.81
N ILE A 354 -20.36 -33.79 -3.07
CA ILE A 354 -21.42 -34.02 -2.07
C ILE A 354 -21.04 -35.14 -1.06
N LYS A 355 -20.30 -36.13 -1.50
CA LYS A 355 -19.73 -37.19 -0.63
C LYS A 355 -18.85 -36.65 0.49
N GLY A 356 -18.33 -35.43 0.30
CA GLY A 356 -17.50 -34.79 1.31
C GLY A 356 -18.28 -34.25 2.51
N LEU A 357 -19.58 -34.03 2.41
CA LEU A 357 -20.41 -33.67 3.56
C LEU A 357 -20.33 -34.74 4.64
N THR A 358 -19.99 -34.35 5.86
CA THR A 358 -20.03 -35.26 6.99
C THR A 358 -21.47 -35.61 7.34
N ALA A 359 -21.67 -36.73 8.03
CA ALA A 359 -22.99 -37.15 8.53
C ALA A 359 -23.66 -36.02 9.37
N ALA A 360 -22.88 -35.34 10.22
CA ALA A 360 -23.37 -34.22 11.02
C ALA A 360 -23.80 -33.00 10.18
N GLN A 361 -23.06 -32.69 9.14
CA GLN A 361 -23.39 -31.57 8.21
C GLN A 361 -24.69 -31.92 7.43
N LEU A 362 -24.78 -33.14 6.93
CA LEU A 362 -25.97 -33.58 6.20
C LEU A 362 -27.22 -33.62 7.09
N GLY A 363 -27.06 -34.07 8.33
CA GLY A 363 -28.13 -34.04 9.33
C GLY A 363 -28.54 -32.63 9.78
N ALA A 364 -27.72 -31.61 9.50
CA ALA A 364 -28.01 -30.20 9.77
C ALA A 364 -28.80 -29.53 8.63
N LEU A 365 -28.86 -30.13 7.44
CA LEU A 365 -29.66 -29.62 6.33
C LEU A 365 -31.16 -29.74 6.63
N GLY A 366 -31.90 -28.72 6.18
CA GLY A 366 -33.37 -28.76 6.22
C GLY A 366 -33.97 -29.60 5.06
N SER A 367 -35.25 -29.94 5.16
CA SER A 367 -35.94 -30.73 4.15
C SER A 367 -35.88 -30.10 2.74
N ALA A 368 -36.07 -28.77 2.64
CA ALA A 368 -35.99 -28.09 1.34
C ALA A 368 -34.60 -28.20 0.71
N GLN A 369 -33.55 -28.11 1.55
CA GLN A 369 -32.16 -28.24 1.09
C GLN A 369 -31.85 -29.64 0.60
N PHE A 370 -32.29 -30.66 1.35
CA PHE A 370 -32.08 -32.05 0.93
C PHE A 370 -32.86 -32.38 -0.36
N ASN A 371 -34.12 -31.95 -0.47
CA ASN A 371 -34.97 -32.21 -1.64
C ASN A 371 -34.47 -31.44 -2.91
N SER A 372 -33.55 -30.51 -2.79
CA SER A 372 -32.93 -29.85 -3.93
C SER A 372 -31.78 -30.67 -4.55
N LEU A 373 -31.33 -31.74 -3.87
CA LEU A 373 -30.29 -32.61 -4.41
C LEU A 373 -30.88 -33.44 -5.56
N ASP A 374 -30.09 -33.55 -6.65
CA ASP A 374 -30.49 -34.42 -7.77
C ASP A 374 -30.23 -35.92 -7.48
N SER A 375 -30.77 -36.80 -8.33
CA SER A 375 -30.62 -38.25 -8.25
C SER A 375 -29.17 -38.69 -8.09
N SER A 376 -28.25 -38.09 -8.84
CA SER A 376 -26.81 -38.44 -8.80
C SER A 376 -26.17 -38.06 -7.46
N GLN A 377 -26.58 -36.92 -6.91
CA GLN A 377 -26.13 -36.46 -5.61
C GLN A 377 -26.65 -37.34 -4.47
N VAL A 378 -27.95 -37.70 -4.50
CA VAL A 378 -28.55 -38.60 -3.50
C VAL A 378 -27.91 -39.98 -3.54
N GLN A 379 -27.76 -40.60 -4.72
CA GLN A 379 -27.10 -41.89 -4.90
C GLN A 379 -25.65 -41.90 -4.48
N ALA A 380 -24.97 -40.73 -4.53
CA ALA A 380 -23.58 -40.59 -4.09
C ALA A 380 -23.41 -40.64 -2.57
N LEU A 381 -24.47 -40.41 -1.79
CA LEU A 381 -24.43 -40.43 -0.32
C LEU A 381 -24.18 -41.83 0.25
N SER A 382 -23.34 -41.92 1.26
CA SER A 382 -23.11 -43.18 1.98
C SER A 382 -24.28 -43.53 2.93
N ALA A 383 -24.40 -44.80 3.24
CA ALA A 383 -25.34 -45.31 4.24
C ALA A 383 -25.30 -44.51 5.57
N LYS A 384 -24.08 -44.17 6.05
CA LYS A 384 -23.89 -43.39 7.28
C LYS A 384 -24.42 -41.96 7.17
N GLN A 385 -24.34 -41.35 6.00
CA GLN A 385 -24.88 -40.02 5.75
C GLN A 385 -26.42 -40.05 5.72
N ILE A 386 -27.01 -41.04 5.08
CA ILE A 386 -28.47 -41.25 5.06
C ILE A 386 -28.99 -41.49 6.48
N GLN A 387 -28.32 -42.33 7.27
CA GLN A 387 -28.70 -42.59 8.66
C GLN A 387 -28.70 -41.32 9.54
N ALA A 388 -27.89 -40.36 9.24
CA ALA A 388 -27.78 -39.10 9.98
C ALA A 388 -28.86 -38.06 9.64
N LEU A 389 -29.66 -38.29 8.60
CA LEU A 389 -30.77 -37.40 8.24
C LEU A 389 -31.80 -37.35 9.37
N GLY A 390 -32.30 -36.15 9.65
CA GLY A 390 -33.39 -36.01 10.63
C GLY A 390 -34.70 -36.68 10.16
N THR A 391 -35.52 -37.11 11.08
CA THR A 391 -36.84 -37.71 10.77
C THR A 391 -37.72 -36.76 9.98
N ASP A 392 -37.60 -35.43 10.23
CA ASP A 392 -38.34 -34.42 9.47
C ASP A 392 -37.89 -34.35 8.01
N VAL A 393 -36.58 -34.55 7.72
CA VAL A 393 -36.08 -34.64 6.35
C VAL A 393 -36.66 -35.84 5.65
N ILE A 394 -36.57 -37.02 6.27
CA ILE A 394 -37.13 -38.28 5.73
C ILE A 394 -38.64 -38.17 5.51
N LYS A 395 -39.37 -37.59 6.48
CA LYS A 395 -40.82 -37.35 6.39
C LYS A 395 -41.22 -36.47 5.20
N ASN A 396 -40.37 -35.52 4.82
CA ASN A 396 -40.63 -34.55 3.74
C ASN A 396 -40.07 -34.98 2.39
N LEU A 397 -39.39 -36.13 2.27
CA LEU A 397 -38.98 -36.69 0.98
C LEU A 397 -40.17 -36.93 0.08
N THR A 398 -40.00 -36.70 -1.19
CA THR A 398 -41.01 -37.03 -2.21
C THR A 398 -40.91 -38.51 -2.63
N THR A 399 -41.92 -39.04 -3.30
CA THR A 399 -41.86 -40.38 -3.90
C THR A 399 -40.74 -40.45 -4.97
N SER A 400 -40.42 -39.35 -5.61
CA SER A 400 -39.28 -39.27 -6.56
C SER A 400 -37.95 -39.45 -5.81
N ASP A 401 -37.76 -38.79 -4.66
CA ASP A 401 -36.56 -38.93 -3.84
C ASP A 401 -36.39 -40.38 -3.35
N MET A 402 -37.48 -41.04 -2.95
CA MET A 402 -37.45 -42.42 -2.47
C MET A 402 -36.99 -43.40 -3.56
N LYS A 403 -37.33 -43.16 -4.81
CA LYS A 403 -36.86 -43.97 -5.95
C LYS A 403 -35.34 -43.94 -6.14
N GLU A 404 -34.71 -42.89 -5.67
CA GLU A 404 -33.26 -42.68 -5.82
C GLU A 404 -32.43 -43.43 -4.78
N PHE A 405 -33.08 -43.89 -3.67
CA PHE A 405 -32.36 -44.61 -2.63
C PHE A 405 -31.96 -46.02 -3.08
N SER A 406 -30.69 -46.32 -2.95
CA SER A 406 -30.20 -47.68 -3.17
C SER A 406 -30.58 -48.62 -2.00
N ALA A 407 -30.52 -49.94 -2.23
CA ALA A 407 -30.74 -50.97 -1.21
C ALA A 407 -29.86 -50.73 0.04
N THR A 408 -28.60 -50.36 -0.12
CA THR A 408 -27.68 -50.06 0.98
C THR A 408 -28.10 -48.82 1.80
N GLN A 409 -28.64 -47.79 1.14
CA GLN A 409 -29.12 -46.59 1.80
C GLN A 409 -30.40 -46.83 2.57
N VAL A 410 -31.35 -47.60 1.99
CA VAL A 410 -32.60 -48.02 2.67
C VAL A 410 -32.29 -48.90 3.88
N ALA A 411 -31.39 -49.85 3.75
CA ALA A 411 -30.96 -50.71 4.86
C ALA A 411 -30.31 -49.91 6.01
N ALA A 412 -29.81 -48.68 5.74
CA ALA A 412 -29.24 -47.81 6.75
C ALA A 412 -30.25 -46.94 7.51
N LEU A 413 -31.50 -46.84 7.04
CA LEU A 413 -32.54 -46.07 7.72
C LEU A 413 -32.82 -46.66 9.09
N SER A 414 -32.95 -45.81 10.10
CA SER A 414 -33.38 -46.22 11.45
C SER A 414 -34.88 -46.53 11.48
N SER A 415 -35.34 -47.33 12.48
CA SER A 415 -36.75 -47.58 12.68
C SER A 415 -37.57 -46.29 12.81
N ALA A 416 -37.06 -45.31 13.56
CA ALA A 416 -37.70 -43.99 13.70
C ALA A 416 -37.82 -43.20 12.37
N GLN A 417 -36.88 -43.37 11.47
CA GLN A 417 -36.95 -42.76 10.12
C GLN A 417 -37.97 -43.49 9.25
N LEU A 418 -38.03 -44.82 9.34
CA LEU A 418 -38.98 -45.63 8.58
C LEU A 418 -40.43 -45.41 9.05
N GLU A 419 -40.69 -45.22 10.36
CA GLU A 419 -42.00 -44.85 10.92
C GLU A 419 -42.58 -43.57 10.32
N THR A 420 -41.75 -42.68 9.80
CA THR A 420 -42.21 -41.41 9.18
C THR A 420 -42.61 -41.54 7.72
N LEU A 421 -42.35 -42.70 7.08
CA LEU A 421 -42.69 -42.94 5.70
C LEU A 421 -44.16 -43.30 5.56
N THR A 422 -44.79 -42.77 4.51
CA THR A 422 -46.15 -43.18 4.10
C THR A 422 -46.08 -44.39 3.17
N SER A 423 -47.23 -45.12 3.00
CA SER A 423 -47.32 -46.22 2.06
C SER A 423 -46.87 -45.87 0.63
N ASP A 424 -47.25 -44.68 0.12
CA ASP A 424 -46.85 -44.24 -1.21
C ASP A 424 -45.31 -44.12 -1.34
N LYS A 425 -44.63 -43.74 -0.25
CA LYS A 425 -43.17 -43.62 -0.23
C LYS A 425 -42.48 -44.97 -0.13
N LEU A 426 -43.05 -45.90 0.59
CA LEU A 426 -42.56 -47.29 0.64
C LEU A 426 -42.76 -47.97 -0.71
N ASP A 427 -43.91 -47.78 -1.35
CA ASP A 427 -44.22 -48.32 -2.68
C ASP A 427 -43.30 -47.72 -3.78
N ALA A 428 -42.78 -46.53 -3.54
CA ALA A 428 -41.82 -45.91 -4.45
C ALA A 428 -40.40 -46.52 -4.40
N LEU A 429 -40.06 -47.25 -3.34
CA LEU A 429 -38.78 -47.94 -3.22
C LEU A 429 -38.70 -49.12 -4.24
N SER A 430 -37.47 -49.36 -4.72
CA SER A 430 -37.23 -50.53 -5.58
C SER A 430 -37.41 -51.82 -4.79
N THR A 431 -37.76 -52.93 -5.49
CA THR A 431 -37.87 -54.26 -4.89
C THR A 431 -36.60 -54.68 -4.13
N ASP A 432 -35.40 -54.33 -4.69
CA ASP A 432 -34.13 -54.61 -4.06
C ASP A 432 -33.94 -53.79 -2.75
N ALA A 433 -34.42 -52.54 -2.75
CA ALA A 433 -34.36 -51.67 -1.58
C ALA A 433 -35.30 -52.17 -0.47
N LEU A 434 -36.51 -52.55 -0.79
CA LEU A 434 -37.45 -53.17 0.16
C LEU A 434 -36.90 -54.49 0.72
N GLY A 435 -36.34 -55.36 -0.14
CA GLY A 435 -35.73 -56.64 0.24
C GLY A 435 -34.48 -56.50 1.12
N ALA A 436 -33.87 -55.31 1.16
CA ALA A 436 -32.73 -55.02 2.03
C ALA A 436 -33.11 -54.65 3.48
N LEU A 437 -34.41 -54.44 3.78
CA LEU A 437 -34.87 -54.13 5.13
C LEU A 437 -34.68 -55.32 6.06
N SER A 438 -34.12 -55.11 7.22
CA SER A 438 -34.00 -56.11 8.28
C SER A 438 -35.33 -56.34 8.95
N ALA A 439 -35.53 -57.54 9.59
CA ALA A 439 -36.69 -57.84 10.37
C ALA A 439 -37.02 -56.79 11.45
N LYS A 440 -35.99 -56.21 12.09
CA LYS A 440 -36.13 -55.09 13.04
C LYS A 440 -36.68 -53.80 12.43
N GLN A 441 -36.28 -53.51 11.23
CA GLN A 441 -36.76 -52.32 10.50
C GLN A 441 -38.22 -52.52 10.05
N ILE A 442 -38.57 -53.72 9.59
CA ILE A 442 -39.96 -54.09 9.22
C ILE A 442 -40.88 -54.02 10.44
N GLN A 443 -40.44 -54.49 11.62
CA GLN A 443 -41.19 -54.37 12.87
C GLN A 443 -41.38 -52.90 13.32
N GLY A 444 -40.55 -51.98 12.87
CA GLY A 444 -40.66 -50.56 13.15
C GLY A 444 -41.59 -49.83 12.17
N LEU A 445 -42.11 -50.46 11.13
CA LEU A 445 -43.11 -49.86 10.26
C LEU A 445 -44.46 -49.83 10.98
N ASP A 446 -45.21 -48.74 10.87
CA ASP A 446 -46.57 -48.64 11.39
C ASP A 446 -47.50 -49.59 10.60
N ALA A 447 -48.46 -50.18 11.24
CA ALA A 447 -49.44 -51.04 10.60
C ALA A 447 -50.31 -50.31 9.54
N ALA A 448 -50.26 -48.98 9.52
CA ALA A 448 -50.90 -48.15 8.49
C ALA A 448 -50.02 -47.93 7.27
N ASN A 449 -48.73 -48.28 7.34
CA ASN A 449 -47.74 -48.17 6.24
C ASN A 449 -47.59 -49.55 5.58
#